data_b111e05d910ee8468dc3615947039d10
#
_entry.id   b111e05d910ee8468dc3615947039d10
#
_cell.length_a   1.000
_cell.length_b   1.000
_cell.length_c   1.000
_cell.angle_alpha   90.00
_cell.angle_beta   90.00
_cell.angle_gamma   90.00
#
_symmetry.space_group_name_H-M   'P 1'
#
loop_
_entity.id
_entity.type
_entity.pdbx_description
1 polymer ?
#
loop_
_entity_poly.entity_id
_entity_poly.type
_entity_poly.pdbx_seq_one_letter_code
_entity_poly.pdbx_strand_id
1 'polypeptide(L)'
;MLTARGDRRIGGAQLRWTIAFTQRLWCLGVEREGLVLDTRFIPATQEAERDRVCLYLLVRGSFEIHGPAAHRFDAPCAFVLSETQIDGARGVRPFTYRAGGRPFAAIEIHLRPTDLTSGAGATPTALALDARSWEHARAIVSAQDVAQVPMLLGRLAELGIVTMDAAGAARETSPRAFVALWDALRPMIERLYLTPTLQEIGEATGVSLRQVDRYVQDFVTAFALVGDGWRPTTRFLRLKLAILLSSAEHASVGEVARIVGYGSPDAMARAFRDAGLAPPSVVQERVRASARERE
;
A
#
# COMPACT_ATOMS: atom_id res chain seq x y z
N MET A 1 -5.21 -4.02 16.97
CA MET A 1 -4.54 -3.74 15.68
C MET A 1 -4.31 -5.07 14.96
N LEU A 2 -4.64 -5.14 13.68
CA LEU A 2 -4.41 -6.29 12.80
C LEU A 2 -3.07 -6.11 12.09
N THR A 3 -2.27 -7.19 11.96
CA THR A 3 -0.91 -7.09 11.42
C THR A 3 -0.60 -8.22 10.45
N ALA A 4 0.23 -7.91 9.44
CA ALA A 4 0.89 -8.88 8.57
C ALA A 4 2.28 -8.37 8.19
N ARG A 5 3.16 -9.29 7.82
CA ARG A 5 4.48 -8.98 7.30
C ARG A 5 4.90 -10.02 6.27
N GLY A 6 5.74 -9.62 5.35
CA GLY A 6 6.25 -10.56 4.36
C GLY A 6 7.58 -10.12 3.77
N ASP A 7 8.19 -11.06 3.09
CA ASP A 7 9.41 -10.90 2.31
C ASP A 7 9.27 -11.70 1.01
N ARG A 8 9.62 -11.09 -0.11
CA ARG A 8 9.56 -11.74 -1.41
C ARG A 8 10.74 -11.33 -2.28
N ARG A 9 11.38 -12.31 -2.88
CA ARG A 9 12.41 -12.11 -3.90
C ARG A 9 11.88 -12.48 -5.27
N ILE A 10 12.27 -11.70 -6.27
CA ILE A 10 11.89 -11.90 -7.68
C ILE A 10 12.92 -11.26 -8.58
N GLY A 11 13.45 -12.01 -9.58
CA GLY A 11 14.34 -11.46 -10.60
C GLY A 11 15.51 -10.64 -10.07
N GLY A 12 16.14 -11.05 -8.97
CA GLY A 12 17.22 -10.32 -8.30
C GLY A 12 16.76 -9.16 -7.41
N ALA A 13 15.50 -8.81 -7.43
CA ALA A 13 14.92 -7.77 -6.57
C ALA A 13 14.32 -8.33 -5.29
N GLN A 14 14.12 -7.47 -4.28
CA GLN A 14 13.49 -7.82 -3.00
C GLN A 14 12.40 -6.82 -2.64
N LEU A 15 11.28 -7.35 -2.12
CA LEU A 15 10.19 -6.60 -1.50
C LEU A 15 9.95 -7.13 -0.09
N ARG A 16 10.06 -6.26 0.91
CA ARG A 16 9.68 -6.53 2.30
C ARG A 16 8.57 -5.56 2.69
N TRP A 17 7.58 -6.05 3.44
CA TRP A 17 6.48 -5.20 3.88
C TRP A 17 6.01 -5.59 5.26
N THR A 18 5.46 -4.60 5.94
CA THR A 18 4.82 -4.69 7.24
C THR A 18 3.51 -3.92 7.17
N ILE A 19 2.41 -4.57 7.51
CA ILE A 19 1.09 -3.93 7.55
C ILE A 19 0.60 -3.97 8.98
N ALA A 20 0.11 -2.84 9.46
CA ALA A 20 -0.58 -2.72 10.73
C ALA A 20 -1.79 -1.80 10.55
N PHE A 21 -2.99 -2.23 10.92
CA PHE A 21 -4.16 -1.41 10.77
C PHE A 21 -5.24 -1.64 11.83
N THR A 22 -6.05 -0.61 12.00
CA THR A 22 -7.30 -0.58 12.77
C THR A 22 -8.40 -0.01 11.89
N GLN A 23 -9.63 0.09 12.37
CA GLN A 23 -10.72 0.73 11.62
C GLN A 23 -10.47 2.20 11.28
N ARG A 24 -9.50 2.86 11.93
CA ARG A 24 -9.23 4.29 11.77
C ARG A 24 -7.95 4.62 11.01
N LEU A 25 -6.98 3.77 11.10
CA LEU A 25 -5.67 4.00 10.48
C LEU A 25 -5.13 2.74 9.82
N TRP A 26 -4.34 2.95 8.81
CA TRP A 26 -3.55 1.92 8.15
C TRP A 26 -2.10 2.39 8.06
N CYS A 27 -1.18 1.56 8.54
CA CYS A 27 0.26 1.79 8.44
C CYS A 27 0.89 0.69 7.59
N LEU A 28 1.53 1.07 6.50
CA LEU A 28 2.30 0.19 5.62
C LEU A 28 3.77 0.59 5.66
N GLY A 29 4.61 -0.23 6.27
CA GLY A 29 6.06 -0.17 6.11
C GLY A 29 6.49 -0.96 4.89
N VAL A 30 7.28 -0.39 4.00
CA VAL A 30 7.79 -1.06 2.80
C VAL A 30 9.28 -0.81 2.65
N GLU A 31 10.03 -1.87 2.34
CA GLU A 31 11.44 -1.82 1.91
C GLU A 31 11.56 -2.55 0.58
N ARG A 32 12.21 -1.92 -0.38
CA ARG A 32 12.37 -2.43 -1.75
C ARG A 32 13.80 -2.28 -2.21
N GLU A 33 14.31 -3.32 -2.85
CA GLU A 33 15.58 -3.29 -3.55
C GLU A 33 15.39 -3.79 -4.97
N GLY A 34 15.85 -3.00 -5.96
CA GLY A 34 15.65 -3.31 -7.36
C GLY A 34 14.19 -3.22 -7.85
N LEU A 35 13.30 -2.54 -7.11
CA LEU A 35 11.89 -2.32 -7.47
C LEU A 35 11.54 -0.83 -7.44
N VAL A 36 10.80 -0.39 -8.46
CA VAL A 36 10.28 0.97 -8.58
C VAL A 36 8.75 0.92 -8.69
N LEU A 37 8.08 1.69 -7.85
CA LEU A 37 6.64 1.94 -7.99
C LEU A 37 6.43 3.22 -8.80
N ASP A 38 5.77 3.09 -9.94
CA ASP A 38 5.42 4.21 -10.80
C ASP A 38 3.91 4.17 -11.07
N THR A 39 3.18 5.13 -10.50
CA THR A 39 1.71 5.13 -10.58
C THR A 39 1.17 5.51 -11.95
N ARG A 40 2.01 5.98 -12.88
CA ARG A 40 1.59 6.18 -14.28
C ARG A 40 1.10 4.89 -14.93
N PHE A 41 1.60 3.75 -14.47
CA PHE A 41 1.26 2.43 -14.99
C PHE A 41 0.17 1.70 -14.20
N ILE A 42 -0.27 2.23 -13.06
CA ILE A 42 -1.34 1.65 -12.23
C ILE A 42 -2.69 2.20 -12.69
N PRO A 43 -3.73 1.36 -12.84
CA PRO A 43 -5.05 1.87 -13.21
C PRO A 43 -5.55 2.84 -12.15
N ALA A 44 -6.18 3.94 -12.59
CA ALA A 44 -6.87 4.84 -11.67
C ALA A 44 -8.08 4.13 -11.06
N THR A 45 -8.35 4.37 -9.79
CA THR A 45 -9.56 3.88 -9.14
C THR A 45 -10.75 4.72 -9.58
N GLN A 46 -11.91 4.06 -9.83
CA GLN A 46 -13.16 4.75 -10.16
C GLN A 46 -14.02 5.04 -8.93
N GLU A 47 -13.46 4.81 -7.75
CA GLU A 47 -14.20 4.88 -6.50
C GLU A 47 -14.48 6.30 -6.04
N ALA A 48 -15.51 6.42 -5.20
CA ALA A 48 -15.87 7.66 -4.55
C ALA A 48 -14.67 8.25 -3.79
N GLU A 49 -14.61 9.58 -3.78
CA GLU A 49 -13.63 10.31 -2.99
C GLU A 49 -13.60 9.80 -1.56
N ARG A 50 -12.47 9.29 -1.15
CA ARG A 50 -12.25 8.90 0.24
C ARG A 50 -11.66 10.10 0.94
N ASP A 51 -12.28 10.50 2.03
CA ASP A 51 -11.77 11.58 2.87
C ASP A 51 -10.62 11.05 3.75
N ARG A 52 -9.47 10.79 3.10
CA ARG A 52 -8.25 10.31 3.73
C ARG A 52 -7.03 11.05 3.26
N VAL A 53 -6.02 11.04 4.11
CA VAL A 53 -4.69 11.56 3.84
C VAL A 53 -3.65 10.49 4.12
N CYS A 54 -2.55 10.52 3.38
CA CYS A 54 -1.41 9.66 3.61
C CYS A 54 -0.22 10.49 4.10
N LEU A 55 0.25 10.18 5.29
CA LEU A 55 1.51 10.67 5.81
C LEU A 55 2.61 9.71 5.39
N TYR A 56 3.55 10.18 4.57
CA TYR A 56 4.72 9.45 4.15
C TYR A 56 5.91 9.78 5.04
N LEU A 57 6.63 8.74 5.48
CA LEU A 57 7.95 8.84 6.09
C LEU A 57 8.95 8.10 5.19
N LEU A 58 9.69 8.85 4.40
CA LEU A 58 10.71 8.32 3.50
C LEU A 58 12.00 8.09 4.27
N VAL A 59 12.34 6.82 4.49
CA VAL A 59 13.52 6.40 5.28
C VAL A 59 14.76 6.27 4.39
N ARG A 60 14.58 5.79 3.14
CA ARG A 60 15.64 5.63 2.12
C ARG A 60 15.06 5.84 0.73
N GLY A 61 15.89 6.33 -0.21
CA GLY A 61 15.51 6.54 -1.60
C GLY A 61 14.85 7.89 -1.85
N SER A 62 14.08 7.99 -2.91
CA SER A 62 13.42 9.21 -3.34
C SER A 62 11.95 8.98 -3.70
N PHE A 63 11.17 10.04 -3.58
CA PHE A 63 9.76 10.08 -3.96
C PHE A 63 9.53 11.31 -4.86
N GLU A 64 9.08 11.08 -6.07
CA GLU A 64 8.85 12.13 -7.08
C GLU A 64 7.36 12.20 -7.39
N ILE A 65 6.81 13.39 -7.33
CA ILE A 65 5.42 13.68 -7.68
C ILE A 65 5.44 14.43 -9.02
N HIS A 66 4.66 13.94 -9.98
CA HIS A 66 4.49 14.53 -11.29
C HIS A 66 3.07 15.08 -11.41
N GLY A 67 2.94 16.36 -11.73
CA GLY A 67 1.67 17.06 -11.84
C GLY A 67 1.89 18.50 -12.30
N PRO A 68 0.94 19.40 -12.04
CA PRO A 68 1.07 20.83 -12.37
C PRO A 68 2.31 21.47 -11.75
N ALA A 69 2.73 21.01 -10.56
CA ALA A 69 4.02 21.31 -9.96
C ALA A 69 4.72 19.99 -9.64
N ALA A 70 5.94 19.81 -10.14
CA ALA A 70 6.76 18.66 -9.81
C ALA A 70 7.39 18.85 -8.42
N HIS A 71 7.34 17.83 -7.60
CA HIS A 71 8.00 17.81 -6.29
C HIS A 71 8.89 16.56 -6.18
N ARG A 72 10.05 16.72 -5.54
CA ARG A 72 10.94 15.63 -5.19
C ARG A 72 11.27 15.69 -3.72
N PHE A 73 11.17 14.55 -3.07
CA PHE A 73 11.58 14.32 -1.69
C PHE A 73 12.67 13.27 -1.67
N ASP A 74 13.80 13.59 -1.06
CA ASP A 74 14.89 12.66 -0.82
C ASP A 74 14.95 12.31 0.67
N ALA A 75 15.23 11.05 1.00
CA ALA A 75 15.27 10.57 2.37
C ALA A 75 16.46 11.16 3.17
N PRO A 76 16.30 11.40 4.49
CA PRO A 76 15.09 11.24 5.27
C PRO A 76 14.13 12.43 5.13
N CYS A 77 12.88 12.16 4.80
CA CYS A 77 11.87 13.21 4.64
C CYS A 77 10.48 12.69 4.99
N ALA A 78 9.64 13.52 5.62
CA ALA A 78 8.24 13.23 5.84
C ALA A 78 7.36 14.29 5.17
N PHE A 79 6.22 13.88 4.61
CA PHE A 79 5.28 14.76 3.93
C PHE A 79 3.87 14.15 3.90
N VAL A 80 2.86 14.96 3.62
CA VAL A 80 1.45 14.53 3.53
C VAL A 80 0.94 14.70 2.11
N LEU A 81 0.19 13.68 1.64
CA LEU A 81 -0.61 13.73 0.42
C LEU A 81 -2.07 13.40 0.76
N SER A 82 -3.04 14.06 0.12
CA SER A 82 -4.43 13.60 0.15
C SER A 82 -4.60 12.35 -0.71
N GLU A 83 -5.56 11.48 -0.39
CA GLU A 83 -5.83 10.30 -1.24
C GLU A 83 -6.30 10.70 -2.64
N THR A 84 -7.04 11.80 -2.79
CA THR A 84 -7.41 12.35 -4.08
C THR A 84 -6.20 12.75 -4.93
N GLN A 85 -5.08 13.13 -4.31
CA GLN A 85 -3.81 13.38 -4.99
C GLN A 85 -3.10 12.09 -5.39
N ILE A 86 -3.26 11.01 -4.60
CA ILE A 86 -2.59 9.72 -4.82
C ILE A 86 -3.34 8.88 -5.84
N ASP A 87 -4.62 8.60 -5.58
CA ASP A 87 -5.43 7.64 -6.34
C ASP A 87 -6.33 8.30 -7.38
N GLY A 88 -6.51 9.62 -7.30
CA GLY A 88 -7.40 10.40 -8.15
C GLY A 88 -8.86 10.28 -7.73
N ALA A 89 -9.67 11.20 -8.22
CA ALA A 89 -11.11 11.17 -8.08
C ALA A 89 -11.73 10.84 -9.46
N ARG A 90 -12.75 9.96 -9.48
CA ARG A 90 -13.51 9.60 -10.71
C ARG A 90 -12.62 9.15 -11.88
N GLY A 91 -11.54 8.43 -11.62
CA GLY A 91 -10.64 7.93 -12.64
C GLY A 91 -9.65 8.97 -13.22
N VAL A 92 -9.67 10.20 -12.72
CA VAL A 92 -8.72 11.25 -13.09
C VAL A 92 -7.72 11.46 -11.97
N ARG A 93 -6.44 11.27 -12.24
CA ARG A 93 -5.36 11.57 -11.29
C ARG A 93 -4.78 12.94 -11.59
N PRO A 94 -4.91 13.90 -10.66
CA PRO A 94 -4.24 15.20 -10.82
C PRO A 94 -2.72 15.06 -10.73
N PHE A 95 -2.25 14.02 -10.02
CA PHE A 95 -0.83 13.72 -9.84
C PHE A 95 -0.55 12.24 -10.09
N THR A 96 0.64 11.95 -10.60
CA THR A 96 1.26 10.62 -10.55
C THR A 96 2.51 10.71 -9.71
N TYR A 97 2.95 9.59 -9.14
CA TYR A 97 4.22 9.60 -8.41
C TYR A 97 5.07 8.38 -8.77
N ARG A 98 6.36 8.57 -8.60
CA ARG A 98 7.37 7.53 -8.70
C ARG A 98 8.11 7.45 -7.37
N ALA A 99 8.19 6.26 -6.82
CA ALA A 99 8.90 5.98 -5.59
C ALA A 99 9.94 4.88 -5.85
N GLY A 100 11.20 5.18 -5.62
CA GLY A 100 12.29 4.25 -5.93
C GLY A 100 13.61 4.67 -5.32
N GLY A 101 14.64 3.96 -5.69
CA GLY A 101 15.99 4.07 -5.19
C GLY A 101 16.58 2.69 -4.94
N ARG A 102 17.89 2.64 -4.68
CA ARG A 102 18.58 1.38 -4.34
C ARG A 102 19.38 1.58 -3.05
N PRO A 103 18.84 1.19 -1.89
CA PRO A 103 17.48 0.71 -1.58
C PRO A 103 16.45 1.84 -1.45
N PHE A 104 15.14 1.46 -1.47
CA PHE A 104 14.02 2.32 -1.10
C PHE A 104 13.35 1.80 0.17
N ALA A 105 13.05 2.68 1.13
CA ALA A 105 12.29 2.33 2.32
C ALA A 105 11.39 3.49 2.76
N ALA A 106 10.12 3.20 3.02
CA ALA A 106 9.15 4.21 3.45
C ALA A 106 8.06 3.61 4.35
N ILE A 107 7.42 4.47 5.11
CA ILE A 107 6.15 4.19 5.80
C ILE A 107 5.07 5.06 5.18
N GLU A 108 3.92 4.46 4.91
CA GLU A 108 2.69 5.10 4.51
C GLU A 108 1.69 4.96 5.65
N ILE A 109 1.23 6.08 6.22
CA ILE A 109 0.21 6.09 7.28
C ILE A 109 -1.03 6.78 6.73
N HIS A 110 -2.09 5.99 6.50
CA HIS A 110 -3.37 6.49 6.03
C HIS A 110 -4.24 6.87 7.22
N LEU A 111 -4.67 8.12 7.26
CA LEU A 111 -5.41 8.77 8.34
C LEU A 111 -6.63 9.51 7.78
N ARG A 112 -7.55 9.92 8.64
CA ARG A 112 -8.56 10.92 8.30
C ARG A 112 -7.91 12.31 8.29
N PRO A 113 -8.39 13.27 7.48
CA PRO A 113 -7.89 14.66 7.54
C PRO A 113 -7.96 15.27 8.94
N THR A 114 -8.99 14.93 9.71
CA THR A 114 -9.18 15.36 11.10
C THR A 114 -8.18 14.77 12.10
N ASP A 115 -7.46 13.73 11.72
CA ASP A 115 -6.41 13.11 12.52
C ASP A 115 -5.07 13.85 12.40
N LEU A 116 -4.94 14.77 11.41
CA LEU A 116 -3.80 15.70 11.30
C LEU A 116 -4.09 17.01 12.03
N THR A 117 -3.09 17.57 12.69
CA THR A 117 -3.23 18.85 13.40
C THR A 117 -3.22 20.06 12.47
N SER A 118 -2.50 19.99 11.33
CA SER A 118 -2.33 21.09 10.38
C SER A 118 -3.11 20.94 9.06
N GLY A 119 -3.89 19.86 8.93
CA GLY A 119 -4.57 19.52 7.68
C GLY A 119 -3.60 19.14 6.53
N ALA A 120 -4.14 18.53 5.49
CA ALA A 120 -3.38 18.28 4.26
C ALA A 120 -3.51 19.51 3.35
N GLY A 121 -2.39 20.20 3.11
CA GLY A 121 -2.36 21.31 2.15
C GLY A 121 -2.57 20.83 0.72
N ALA A 122 -2.93 21.77 -0.19
CA ALA A 122 -3.02 21.51 -1.62
C ALA A 122 -1.66 21.13 -2.24
N THR A 123 -0.57 21.50 -1.60
CA THR A 123 0.81 21.23 -2.02
C THR A 123 1.49 20.41 -0.95
N PRO A 124 2.17 19.29 -1.31
CA PRO A 124 2.94 18.51 -0.37
C PRO A 124 4.05 19.35 0.27
N THR A 125 4.09 19.40 1.58
CA THR A 125 5.10 20.14 2.34
C THR A 125 5.87 19.21 3.23
N ALA A 126 7.20 19.36 3.26
CA ALA A 126 8.05 18.57 4.15
C ALA A 126 7.76 18.87 5.62
N LEU A 127 7.70 17.83 6.43
CA LEU A 127 7.49 17.88 7.88
C LEU A 127 8.80 17.63 8.61
N ALA A 128 9.05 18.38 9.67
CA ALA A 128 10.19 18.17 10.53
C ALA A 128 9.90 17.05 11.54
N LEU A 129 10.72 15.99 11.50
CA LEU A 129 10.69 14.89 12.47
C LEU A 129 12.00 14.85 13.24
N ASP A 130 11.93 14.42 14.49
CA ASP A 130 13.10 14.23 15.33
C ASP A 130 13.77 12.85 15.12
N ALA A 131 14.94 12.68 15.71
CA ALA A 131 15.74 11.45 15.59
C ALA A 131 14.96 10.21 16.07
N ARG A 132 14.15 10.35 17.14
CA ARG A 132 13.38 9.27 17.74
C ARG A 132 12.26 8.78 16.83
N SER A 133 11.57 9.70 16.14
CA SER A 133 10.60 9.35 15.10
C SER A 133 11.23 8.53 13.99
N TRP A 134 12.43 8.90 13.56
CA TRP A 134 13.18 8.17 12.53
C TRP A 134 13.71 6.81 13.01
N GLU A 135 14.02 6.65 14.31
CA GLU A 135 14.37 5.35 14.91
C GLU A 135 13.18 4.39 14.85
N HIS A 136 11.99 4.82 15.27
CA HIS A 136 10.76 4.03 15.16
C HIS A 136 10.47 3.67 13.69
N ALA A 137 10.57 4.65 12.79
CA ALA A 137 10.35 4.42 11.37
C ALA A 137 11.30 3.35 10.79
N ARG A 138 12.60 3.44 11.10
CA ARG A 138 13.59 2.43 10.67
C ARG A 138 13.28 1.04 11.23
N ALA A 139 12.88 0.94 12.50
CA ALA A 139 12.53 -0.35 13.10
C ALA A 139 11.30 -0.99 12.42
N ILE A 140 10.29 -0.20 12.07
CA ILE A 140 9.11 -0.69 11.33
C ILE A 140 9.51 -1.25 9.96
N VAL A 141 10.32 -0.53 9.16
CA VAL A 141 10.63 -0.97 7.79
C VAL A 141 11.72 -2.04 7.74
N SER A 142 12.82 -1.88 8.50
CA SER A 142 13.98 -2.76 8.38
C SER A 142 13.89 -4.00 9.28
N ALA A 143 13.39 -3.86 10.51
CA ALA A 143 13.18 -4.97 11.43
C ALA A 143 11.78 -5.59 11.35
N GLN A 144 10.87 -5.00 10.59
CA GLN A 144 9.45 -5.39 10.51
C GLN A 144 8.78 -5.42 11.89
N ASP A 145 9.17 -4.49 12.77
CA ASP A 145 8.67 -4.42 14.15
C ASP A 145 7.38 -3.60 14.24
N VAL A 146 6.25 -4.29 14.17
CA VAL A 146 4.90 -3.69 14.26
C VAL A 146 4.62 -3.04 15.61
N ALA A 147 5.34 -3.40 16.69
CA ALA A 147 5.16 -2.80 18.00
C ALA A 147 5.61 -1.33 18.03
N GLN A 148 6.42 -0.91 17.05
CA GLN A 148 6.84 0.48 16.91
C GLN A 148 5.77 1.40 16.33
N VAL A 149 4.71 0.86 15.70
CA VAL A 149 3.65 1.69 15.09
C VAL A 149 2.94 2.57 16.13
N PRO A 150 2.45 2.06 17.28
CA PRO A 150 1.88 2.92 18.32
C PRO A 150 2.90 3.90 18.92
N MET A 151 4.17 3.53 18.99
CA MET A 151 5.25 4.39 19.51
C MET A 151 5.52 5.55 18.56
N LEU A 152 5.62 5.25 17.25
CA LEU A 152 5.76 6.27 16.21
C LEU A 152 4.59 7.25 16.23
N LEU A 153 3.35 6.75 16.26
CA LEU A 153 2.17 7.62 16.28
C LEU A 153 2.09 8.48 17.55
N GLY A 154 2.45 7.92 18.71
CA GLY A 154 2.57 8.70 19.95
C GLY A 154 3.59 9.83 19.79
N ARG A 155 4.75 9.55 19.19
CA ARG A 155 5.78 10.58 18.96
C ARG A 155 5.33 11.64 17.97
N LEU A 156 4.65 11.25 16.89
CA LEU A 156 4.08 12.20 15.92
C LEU A 156 3.00 13.11 16.58
N ALA A 157 2.25 12.59 17.54
CA ALA A 157 1.29 13.39 18.31
C ALA A 157 2.00 14.38 19.25
N GLU A 158 3.08 13.97 19.94
CA GLU A 158 3.92 14.86 20.76
C GLU A 158 4.54 16.00 19.92
N LEU A 159 4.89 15.73 18.66
CA LEU A 159 5.39 16.73 17.72
C LEU A 159 4.28 17.60 17.10
N GLY A 160 3.02 17.36 17.43
CA GLY A 160 1.90 18.11 16.91
C GLY A 160 1.63 17.85 15.42
N ILE A 161 1.98 16.68 14.87
CA ILE A 161 1.74 16.30 13.49
C ILE A 161 0.39 15.60 13.36
N VAL A 162 0.13 14.65 14.25
CA VAL A 162 -1.17 13.96 14.34
C VAL A 162 -1.84 14.28 15.69
N THR A 163 -3.13 14.06 15.78
CA THR A 163 -3.86 14.27 17.04
C THR A 163 -3.56 13.15 18.04
N MET A 164 -3.71 13.41 19.34
CA MET A 164 -3.60 12.38 20.39
C MET A 164 -4.63 11.26 20.20
N ASP A 165 -5.81 11.59 19.65
CA ASP A 165 -6.86 10.64 19.35
C ASP A 165 -6.44 9.69 18.22
N ALA A 166 -5.80 10.19 17.17
CA ALA A 166 -5.20 9.37 16.10
C ALA A 166 -4.12 8.43 16.64
N ALA A 167 -3.26 8.90 17.53
CA ALA A 167 -2.26 8.07 18.20
C ALA A 167 -2.90 6.97 19.07
N GLY A 168 -4.02 7.26 19.71
CA GLY A 168 -4.84 6.31 20.46
C GLY A 168 -5.43 5.21 19.58
N ALA A 169 -5.81 5.54 18.35
CA ALA A 169 -6.40 4.61 17.39
C ALA A 169 -5.51 3.39 17.07
N ALA A 170 -4.19 3.53 17.16
CA ALA A 170 -3.25 2.41 16.99
C ALA A 170 -3.37 1.32 18.08
N ARG A 171 -4.02 1.62 19.19
CA ARG A 171 -4.23 0.70 20.32
C ARG A 171 -5.65 0.12 20.35
N GLU A 172 -6.50 0.53 19.43
CA GLU A 172 -7.88 0.05 19.35
C GLU A 172 -7.94 -1.46 19.05
N THR A 173 -8.88 -2.13 19.71
CA THR A 173 -9.14 -3.55 19.51
C THR A 173 -10.14 -3.71 18.35
N SER A 174 -9.78 -4.52 17.37
CA SER A 174 -10.67 -4.86 16.26
C SER A 174 -11.82 -5.79 16.73
N PRO A 175 -13.04 -5.66 16.15
CA PRO A 175 -14.12 -6.59 16.40
C PRO A 175 -13.71 -8.05 16.11
N ARG A 176 -14.23 -8.99 16.92
CA ARG A 176 -13.88 -10.43 16.78
C ARG A 176 -14.10 -10.98 15.37
N ALA A 177 -15.18 -10.57 14.70
CA ALA A 177 -15.44 -10.99 13.32
C ALA A 177 -14.35 -10.55 12.34
N PHE A 178 -13.80 -9.34 12.52
CA PHE A 178 -12.70 -8.84 11.70
C PHE A 178 -11.37 -9.54 12.01
N VAL A 179 -11.13 -9.89 13.28
CA VAL A 179 -9.96 -10.68 13.66
C VAL A 179 -10.00 -12.05 12.99
N ALA A 180 -11.13 -12.77 13.06
CA ALA A 180 -11.29 -14.08 12.43
C ALA A 180 -11.13 -14.01 10.90
N LEU A 181 -11.74 -13.02 10.26
CA LEU A 181 -11.57 -12.78 8.81
C LEU A 181 -10.11 -12.48 8.47
N TRP A 182 -9.46 -11.62 9.25
CA TRP A 182 -8.06 -11.28 9.06
C TRP A 182 -7.14 -12.50 9.20
N ASP A 183 -7.35 -13.33 10.21
CA ASP A 183 -6.54 -14.54 10.42
C ASP A 183 -6.67 -15.52 9.25
N ALA A 184 -7.84 -15.58 8.60
CA ALA A 184 -8.03 -16.35 7.37
C ALA A 184 -7.31 -15.74 6.15
N LEU A 185 -7.26 -14.39 6.05
CA LEU A 185 -6.66 -13.66 4.93
C LEU A 185 -5.15 -13.45 5.07
N ARG A 186 -4.65 -13.32 6.29
CA ARG A 186 -3.25 -12.97 6.59
C ARG A 186 -2.22 -13.85 5.88
N PRO A 187 -2.32 -15.20 5.85
CA PRO A 187 -1.34 -16.05 5.17
C PRO A 187 -1.19 -15.75 3.68
N MET A 188 -2.24 -15.25 3.04
CA MET A 188 -2.26 -14.88 1.63
C MET A 188 -1.59 -13.54 1.40
N ILE A 189 -1.86 -12.57 2.28
CA ILE A 189 -1.22 -11.25 2.26
C ILE A 189 0.29 -11.41 2.50
N GLU A 190 0.69 -12.23 3.47
CA GLU A 190 2.08 -12.52 3.78
C GLU A 190 2.83 -13.25 2.64
N ARG A 191 2.10 -13.93 1.76
CA ARG A 191 2.66 -14.59 0.58
C ARG A 191 2.48 -13.80 -0.72
N LEU A 192 1.79 -12.66 -0.70
CA LEU A 192 1.32 -11.91 -1.87
C LEU A 192 0.42 -12.71 -2.82
N TYR A 193 -0.03 -13.88 -2.41
CA TYR A 193 -0.88 -14.77 -3.17
C TYR A 193 -2.36 -14.48 -2.85
N LEU A 194 -2.92 -13.46 -3.48
CA LEU A 194 -4.25 -12.92 -3.15
C LEU A 194 -5.37 -13.63 -3.94
N THR A 195 -5.55 -14.92 -3.75
CA THR A 195 -6.55 -15.70 -4.49
C THR A 195 -7.55 -16.51 -3.66
N PRO A 196 -7.82 -16.21 -2.37
CA PRO A 196 -8.81 -17.02 -1.68
C PRO A 196 -10.18 -16.80 -2.31
N THR A 197 -10.88 -17.88 -2.50
CA THR A 197 -12.31 -17.84 -2.80
C THR A 197 -13.08 -17.52 -1.51
N LEU A 198 -14.28 -16.97 -1.66
CA LEU A 198 -15.17 -16.78 -0.50
C LEU A 198 -15.47 -18.12 0.20
N GLN A 199 -15.43 -19.24 -0.52
CA GLN A 199 -15.58 -20.57 0.04
C GLN A 199 -14.43 -20.93 0.98
N GLU A 200 -13.17 -20.76 0.54
CA GLU A 200 -11.98 -21.01 1.39
C GLU A 200 -11.99 -20.12 2.64
N ILE A 201 -12.42 -18.85 2.51
CA ILE A 201 -12.59 -17.96 3.65
C ILE A 201 -13.69 -18.49 4.59
N GLY A 202 -14.82 -18.96 4.05
CA GLY A 202 -15.92 -19.54 4.81
C GLY A 202 -15.49 -20.77 5.58
N GLU A 203 -14.77 -21.69 4.94
CA GLU A 203 -14.22 -22.88 5.57
C GLU A 203 -13.23 -22.52 6.70
N ALA A 204 -12.34 -21.55 6.46
CA ALA A 204 -11.37 -21.11 7.46
C ALA A 204 -12.01 -20.37 8.66
N THR A 205 -13.11 -19.67 8.45
CA THR A 205 -13.81 -18.91 9.50
C THR A 205 -14.95 -19.66 10.15
N GLY A 206 -15.39 -20.78 9.58
CA GLY A 206 -16.51 -21.59 10.07
C GLY A 206 -17.88 -20.95 9.89
N VAL A 207 -18.04 -19.96 8.96
CA VAL A 207 -19.30 -19.30 8.71
C VAL A 207 -19.83 -19.55 7.30
N SER A 208 -21.14 -19.35 7.09
CA SER A 208 -21.76 -19.54 5.78
C SER A 208 -21.25 -18.54 4.75
N LEU A 209 -21.27 -18.91 3.44
CA LEU A 209 -20.84 -18.02 2.36
C LEU A 209 -21.52 -16.65 2.36
N ARG A 210 -22.81 -16.61 2.69
CA ARG A 210 -23.58 -15.35 2.80
C ARG A 210 -23.05 -14.46 3.93
N GLN A 211 -22.63 -15.06 5.06
CA GLN A 211 -22.04 -14.31 6.17
C GLN A 211 -20.62 -13.85 5.83
N VAL A 212 -19.84 -14.72 5.15
CA VAL A 212 -18.50 -14.34 4.66
C VAL A 212 -18.59 -13.13 3.75
N ASP A 213 -19.46 -13.14 2.75
CA ASP A 213 -19.63 -12.01 1.82
C ASP A 213 -19.96 -10.71 2.56
N ARG A 214 -20.90 -10.76 3.51
CA ARG A 214 -21.21 -9.60 4.36
C ARG A 214 -20.02 -9.15 5.19
N TYR A 215 -19.31 -10.06 5.85
CA TYR A 215 -18.14 -9.71 6.67
C TYR A 215 -17.00 -9.14 5.83
N VAL A 216 -16.81 -9.65 4.63
CA VAL A 216 -15.83 -9.10 3.68
C VAL A 216 -16.22 -7.69 3.25
N GLN A 217 -17.51 -7.45 2.97
CA GLN A 217 -18.03 -6.13 2.62
C GLN A 217 -17.82 -5.14 3.79
N ASP A 218 -18.21 -5.55 5.00
CA ASP A 218 -18.01 -4.76 6.22
C ASP A 218 -16.51 -4.47 6.46
N PHE A 219 -15.65 -5.47 6.22
CA PHE A 219 -14.21 -5.35 6.36
C PHE A 219 -13.62 -4.35 5.34
N VAL A 220 -13.96 -4.50 4.06
CA VAL A 220 -13.50 -3.60 2.99
C VAL A 220 -13.92 -2.16 3.29
N THR A 221 -15.17 -1.97 3.73
CA THR A 221 -15.71 -0.65 4.10
C THR A 221 -15.03 -0.08 5.35
N ALA A 222 -14.92 -0.88 6.42
CA ALA A 222 -14.35 -0.43 7.70
C ALA A 222 -12.89 -0.02 7.57
N PHE A 223 -12.11 -0.76 6.78
CA PHE A 223 -10.70 -0.48 6.55
C PHE A 223 -10.44 0.38 5.30
N ALA A 224 -11.50 0.87 4.66
CA ALA A 224 -11.47 1.72 3.48
C ALA A 224 -10.53 1.16 2.38
N LEU A 225 -10.60 -0.14 2.14
CA LEU A 225 -9.85 -0.78 1.06
C LEU A 225 -10.44 -0.40 -0.30
N VAL A 226 -9.60 -0.41 -1.33
CA VAL A 226 -10.04 -0.15 -2.70
C VAL A 226 -10.95 -1.28 -3.19
N GLY A 227 -12.12 -0.93 -3.73
CA GLY A 227 -13.13 -1.88 -4.24
C GLY A 227 -14.35 -1.97 -3.32
N ASP A 228 -15.47 -2.33 -3.90
CA ASP A 228 -16.77 -2.50 -3.22
C ASP A 228 -17.03 -3.97 -2.83
N GLY A 229 -15.98 -4.77 -2.67
CA GLY A 229 -16.05 -6.16 -2.28
C GLY A 229 -14.73 -6.90 -2.51
N TRP A 230 -14.70 -8.19 -2.17
CA TRP A 230 -13.48 -8.99 -2.19
C TRP A 230 -12.81 -9.08 -3.57
N ARG A 231 -13.59 -9.36 -4.62
CA ARG A 231 -13.06 -9.52 -5.98
C ARG A 231 -12.48 -8.23 -6.55
N PRO A 232 -13.18 -7.07 -6.54
CA PRO A 232 -12.61 -5.80 -6.98
C PRO A 232 -11.35 -5.43 -6.21
N THR A 233 -11.38 -5.54 -4.87
CA THR A 233 -10.23 -5.24 -3.99
C THR A 233 -9.01 -6.09 -4.33
N THR A 234 -9.17 -7.41 -4.39
CA THR A 234 -8.05 -8.31 -4.69
C THR A 234 -7.55 -8.15 -6.12
N ARG A 235 -8.44 -7.90 -7.09
CA ARG A 235 -8.06 -7.60 -8.47
C ARG A 235 -7.17 -6.36 -8.55
N PHE A 236 -7.56 -5.26 -7.90
CA PHE A 236 -6.78 -4.04 -7.88
C PHE A 236 -5.40 -4.25 -7.23
N LEU A 237 -5.36 -4.88 -6.06
CA LEU A 237 -4.10 -5.17 -5.36
C LEU A 237 -3.16 -6.06 -6.19
N ARG A 238 -3.70 -7.08 -6.88
CA ARG A 238 -2.92 -7.93 -7.77
C ARG A 238 -2.33 -7.17 -8.94
N LEU A 239 -3.10 -6.28 -9.57
CA LEU A 239 -2.61 -5.44 -10.67
C LEU A 239 -1.52 -4.49 -10.19
N LYS A 240 -1.74 -3.79 -9.06
CA LYS A 240 -0.74 -2.90 -8.45
C LYS A 240 0.56 -3.65 -8.13
N LEU A 241 0.46 -4.84 -7.52
CA LEU A 241 1.62 -5.69 -7.22
C LEU A 241 2.29 -6.23 -8.48
N ALA A 242 1.52 -6.66 -9.48
CA ALA A 242 2.09 -7.14 -10.75
C ALA A 242 2.91 -6.06 -11.44
N ILE A 243 2.42 -4.82 -11.46
CA ILE A 243 3.13 -3.68 -12.04
C ILE A 243 4.41 -3.38 -11.24
N LEU A 244 4.33 -3.34 -9.91
CA LEU A 244 5.50 -3.15 -9.05
C LEU A 244 6.57 -4.24 -9.30
N LEU A 245 6.18 -5.51 -9.25
CA LEU A 245 7.11 -6.64 -9.44
C LEU A 245 7.66 -6.74 -10.86
N SER A 246 6.93 -6.21 -11.85
CA SER A 246 7.40 -6.11 -13.23
C SER A 246 8.59 -5.17 -13.42
N SER A 247 8.85 -4.27 -12.46
CA SER A 247 10.04 -3.42 -12.48
C SER A 247 11.34 -4.17 -12.18
N ALA A 248 11.28 -5.37 -11.58
CA ALA A 248 12.45 -6.21 -11.34
C ALA A 248 13.14 -6.60 -12.66
N GLU A 249 14.45 -6.37 -12.76
CA GLU A 249 15.19 -6.45 -14.03
C GLU A 249 15.13 -7.84 -14.67
N HIS A 250 15.24 -8.88 -13.87
CA HIS A 250 15.32 -10.27 -14.37
C HIS A 250 14.03 -11.07 -14.17
N ALA A 251 12.92 -10.43 -13.72
CA ALA A 251 11.65 -11.13 -13.56
C ALA A 251 11.00 -11.42 -14.91
N SER A 252 10.50 -12.61 -15.10
CA SER A 252 9.65 -12.94 -16.25
C SER A 252 8.17 -12.60 -15.98
N VAL A 253 7.40 -12.34 -17.03
CA VAL A 253 5.94 -12.15 -16.93
C VAL A 253 5.26 -13.35 -16.24
N GLY A 254 5.73 -14.58 -16.54
CA GLY A 254 5.22 -15.81 -15.92
C GLY A 254 5.50 -15.90 -14.42
N GLU A 255 6.68 -15.48 -14.01
CA GLU A 255 7.06 -15.44 -12.60
C GLU A 255 6.24 -14.41 -11.83
N VAL A 256 6.06 -13.19 -12.38
CA VAL A 256 5.18 -12.17 -11.81
C VAL A 256 3.75 -12.70 -11.68
N ALA A 257 3.18 -13.28 -12.75
CA ALA A 257 1.82 -13.82 -12.74
C ALA A 257 1.63 -14.84 -11.60
N ARG A 258 2.56 -15.78 -11.45
CA ARG A 258 2.52 -16.81 -10.42
C ARG A 258 2.60 -16.23 -9.01
N ILE A 259 3.49 -15.24 -8.77
CA ILE A 259 3.66 -14.63 -7.44
C ILE A 259 2.40 -13.91 -7.00
N VAL A 260 1.76 -13.14 -7.89
CA VAL A 260 0.55 -12.39 -7.55
C VAL A 260 -0.74 -13.22 -7.66
N GLY A 261 -0.62 -14.52 -7.90
CA GLY A 261 -1.74 -15.47 -7.85
C GLY A 261 -2.56 -15.58 -9.13
N TYR A 262 -2.02 -15.26 -10.30
CA TYR A 262 -2.64 -15.65 -11.56
C TYR A 262 -2.23 -17.08 -11.94
N GLY A 263 -3.19 -17.90 -12.39
CA GLY A 263 -2.93 -19.29 -12.78
C GLY A 263 -2.07 -19.41 -14.05
N SER A 264 -1.97 -18.34 -14.87
CA SER A 264 -1.12 -18.29 -16.06
C SER A 264 -0.81 -16.84 -16.46
N PRO A 265 0.23 -16.60 -17.28
CA PRO A 265 0.47 -15.30 -17.91
C PRO A 265 -0.72 -14.77 -18.71
N ASP A 266 -1.46 -15.65 -19.39
CA ASP A 266 -2.66 -15.29 -20.15
C ASP A 266 -3.81 -14.81 -19.24
N ALA A 267 -3.96 -15.42 -18.05
CA ALA A 267 -4.93 -14.96 -17.06
C ALA A 267 -4.58 -13.55 -16.57
N MET A 268 -3.30 -13.27 -16.33
CA MET A 268 -2.83 -11.92 -16.01
C MET A 268 -3.04 -10.95 -17.17
N ALA A 269 -2.76 -11.36 -18.42
CA ALA A 269 -2.96 -10.53 -19.61
C ALA A 269 -4.45 -10.15 -19.80
N ARG A 270 -5.37 -11.07 -19.53
CA ARG A 270 -6.81 -10.76 -19.51
C ARG A 270 -7.16 -9.73 -18.44
N ALA A 271 -6.64 -9.89 -17.21
CA ALA A 271 -6.90 -8.95 -16.13
C ALA A 271 -6.36 -7.54 -16.43
N PHE A 272 -5.19 -7.44 -17.08
CA PHE A 272 -4.62 -6.16 -17.54
C PHE A 272 -5.52 -5.50 -18.58
N ARG A 273 -5.94 -6.24 -19.61
CA ARG A 273 -6.84 -5.74 -20.66
C ARG A 273 -8.17 -5.25 -20.08
N ASP A 274 -8.78 -6.05 -19.18
CA ASP A 274 -10.05 -5.69 -18.53
C ASP A 274 -9.92 -4.44 -17.62
N ALA A 275 -8.70 -4.08 -17.21
CA ALA A 275 -8.39 -2.87 -16.47
C ALA A 275 -7.97 -1.70 -17.39
N GLY A 276 -8.06 -1.86 -18.72
CA GLY A 276 -7.63 -0.86 -19.70
C GLY A 276 -6.12 -0.68 -19.80
N LEU A 277 -5.34 -1.64 -19.30
CA LEU A 277 -3.88 -1.60 -19.35
C LEU A 277 -3.34 -2.24 -20.62
N ALA A 278 -2.15 -1.82 -21.04
CA ALA A 278 -1.39 -2.50 -22.07
C ALA A 278 -1.03 -3.96 -21.65
N PRO A 279 -0.67 -4.84 -22.57
CA PRO A 279 -0.22 -6.20 -22.25
C PRO A 279 0.89 -6.20 -21.19
N PRO A 280 0.95 -7.21 -20.29
CA PRO A 280 1.93 -7.25 -19.21
C PRO A 280 3.39 -7.09 -19.65
N SER A 281 3.78 -7.66 -20.82
CA SER A 281 5.13 -7.50 -21.37
C SER A 281 5.44 -6.05 -21.75
N VAL A 282 4.48 -5.33 -22.32
CA VAL A 282 4.63 -3.92 -22.70
C VAL A 282 4.70 -3.03 -21.43
N VAL A 283 3.87 -3.32 -20.43
CA VAL A 283 3.93 -2.61 -19.14
C VAL A 283 5.29 -2.87 -18.48
N GLN A 284 5.76 -4.11 -18.46
CA GLN A 284 7.05 -4.49 -17.91
C GLN A 284 8.21 -3.73 -18.57
N GLU A 285 8.23 -3.67 -19.89
CA GLU A 285 9.25 -2.91 -20.64
C GLU A 285 9.25 -1.42 -20.25
N ARG A 286 8.06 -0.79 -20.21
CA ARG A 286 7.90 0.62 -19.86
C ARG A 286 8.30 0.93 -18.42
N VAL A 287 7.91 0.08 -17.47
CA VAL A 287 8.25 0.25 -16.06
C VAL A 287 9.76 0.11 -15.85
N ARG A 288 10.41 -0.84 -16.55
CA ARG A 288 11.88 -0.99 -16.50
C ARG A 288 12.61 0.18 -17.16
N ALA A 289 12.11 0.69 -18.28
CA ALA A 289 12.65 1.89 -18.89
C ALA A 289 12.60 3.06 -17.91
N SER A 290 11.44 3.30 -17.28
CA SER A 290 11.28 4.33 -16.23
C SER A 290 12.22 4.10 -15.04
N ALA A 291 12.55 2.86 -14.69
CA ALA A 291 13.48 2.57 -13.61
C ALA A 291 14.94 2.93 -13.94
N ARG A 292 15.35 2.78 -15.22
CA ARG A 292 16.71 3.05 -15.70
C ARG A 292 17.01 4.52 -15.98
N GLU A 293 15.99 5.32 -16.31
CA GLU A 293 16.16 6.73 -16.71
C GLU A 293 16.89 7.60 -15.65
N ARG A 294 17.19 7.08 -14.46
CA ARG A 294 17.77 7.83 -13.35
C ARG A 294 18.79 7.04 -12.50
N GLU A 295 19.37 6.00 -13.04
CA GLU A 295 20.58 5.38 -12.52
C GLU A 295 21.81 6.13 -13.06
#